data_7d963d36a51dc4a5df6db7f6d057729d
#
_entry.id   7d963d36a51dc4a5df6db7f6d057729d
#
_cell.length_a   1.000
_cell.length_b   1.000
_cell.length_c   1.000
_cell.angle_alpha   90.00
_cell.angle_beta   90.00
_cell.angle_gamma   90.00
#
_symmetry.space_group_name_H-M   'P 1'
#
loop_
_entity.id
_entity.type
_entity.pdbx_description
1 polymer ?
#
loop_
_entity_poly.entity_id
_entity_poly.type
_entity_poly.pdbx_seq_one_letter_code
_entity_poly.pdbx_strand_id
1 'polypeptide(L)'
;MNKELWETIEKFDFDFPVSEYGFSTRLAYENEWTEYFTTKAIEEYKKFMYLAATSNQMVSPSEIVDIVWHQHLIFTQSYTDFCALLGKKIQHIPSTHNKEEQDKFLTAKTHTTAIYESNFGKQPKLFWEYNSFAAALEIEKS
;
A
#
# COMPACT_ATOMS: atom_id res chain seq x y z
N MET A 1 -11.43 2.76 -15.55
CA MET A 1 -11.53 2.74 -14.07
C MET A 1 -12.95 2.37 -13.63
N ASN A 2 -13.08 1.51 -12.65
CA ASN A 2 -14.36 1.24 -11.99
C ASN A 2 -14.60 2.30 -10.90
N LYS A 3 -15.29 3.37 -11.27
CA LYS A 3 -15.51 4.51 -10.36
C LYS A 3 -16.32 4.16 -9.12
N GLU A 4 -17.31 3.30 -9.26
CA GLU A 4 -18.16 2.86 -8.14
C GLU A 4 -17.33 2.11 -7.09
N LEU A 5 -16.51 1.17 -7.53
CA LEU A 5 -15.62 0.43 -6.64
C LEU A 5 -14.62 1.37 -5.96
N TRP A 6 -14.00 2.27 -6.74
CA TRP A 6 -13.04 3.22 -6.18
C TRP A 6 -13.67 4.13 -5.13
N GLU A 7 -14.86 4.65 -5.37
CA GLU A 7 -15.56 5.47 -4.39
C GLU A 7 -15.85 4.71 -3.09
N THR A 8 -16.20 3.45 -3.20
CA THR A 8 -16.45 2.58 -2.04
C THR A 8 -15.18 2.39 -1.23
N ILE A 9 -14.05 2.13 -1.91
CA ILE A 9 -12.73 1.97 -1.27
C ILE A 9 -12.31 3.26 -0.59
N GLU A 10 -12.46 4.38 -1.28
CA GLU A 10 -12.08 5.70 -0.78
C GLU A 10 -12.78 6.05 0.52
N LYS A 11 -14.05 5.68 0.65
CA LYS A 11 -14.87 5.95 1.82
C LYS A 11 -14.65 4.99 2.99
N PHE A 12 -13.96 3.87 2.76
CA PHE A 12 -13.73 2.89 3.82
C PHE A 12 -12.86 3.51 4.91
N ASP A 13 -13.35 3.46 6.15
CA ASP A 13 -12.66 4.04 7.31
C ASP A 13 -11.99 2.95 8.14
N PHE A 14 -10.65 2.92 8.12
CA PHE A 14 -9.87 1.95 8.88
C PHE A 14 -9.91 2.23 10.39
N ASP A 15 -10.33 3.44 10.80
CA ASP A 15 -10.41 3.84 12.20
C ASP A 15 -11.79 3.59 12.81
N PHE A 16 -12.69 2.96 12.08
CA PHE A 16 -13.99 2.57 12.59
C PHE A 16 -13.97 1.10 13.04
N PRO A 17 -14.54 0.77 14.22
CA PRO A 17 -15.08 1.68 15.23
C PRO A 17 -13.99 2.50 15.92
N VAL A 18 -14.34 3.71 16.35
CA VAL A 18 -13.39 4.63 16.97
C VAL A 18 -12.82 4.06 18.27
N SER A 19 -11.49 4.13 18.42
CA SER A 19 -10.80 3.75 19.66
C SER A 19 -9.64 4.72 19.89
N GLU A 20 -9.16 4.78 21.15
CA GLU A 20 -8.05 5.69 21.50
C GLU A 20 -6.76 5.37 20.77
N TYR A 21 -6.53 4.09 20.47
CA TYR A 21 -5.31 3.65 19.79
C TYR A 21 -5.72 2.81 18.58
N GLY A 22 -6.40 3.48 17.63
CA GLY A 22 -6.90 2.85 16.42
C GLY A 22 -5.84 2.71 15.34
N PHE A 23 -6.28 2.35 14.14
CA PHE A 23 -5.41 2.01 13.02
C PHE A 23 -4.43 3.14 12.67
N SER A 24 -4.96 4.33 12.35
CA SER A 24 -4.11 5.44 11.90
C SER A 24 -3.20 5.96 13.00
N THR A 25 -3.67 6.03 14.23
CA THR A 25 -2.88 6.49 15.39
C THR A 25 -1.71 5.53 15.64
N ARG A 26 -1.98 4.22 15.63
CA ARG A 26 -0.96 3.20 15.85
C ARG A 26 0.06 3.19 14.71
N LEU A 27 -0.40 3.31 13.46
CA LEU A 27 0.46 3.37 12.29
C LEU A 27 1.42 4.56 12.37
N ALA A 28 0.90 5.74 12.71
CA ALA A 28 1.70 6.95 12.85
C ALA A 28 2.73 6.82 13.97
N TYR A 29 2.30 6.34 15.14
CA TYR A 29 3.16 6.20 16.31
C TYR A 29 4.31 5.21 16.07
N GLU A 30 4.00 4.03 15.56
CA GLU A 30 4.99 2.97 15.37
C GLU A 30 6.03 3.33 14.30
N ASN A 31 5.67 4.19 13.34
CA ASN A 31 6.56 4.57 12.24
C ASN A 31 7.11 6.00 12.37
N GLU A 32 6.74 6.71 13.44
CA GLU A 32 7.14 8.09 13.65
C GLU A 32 6.72 9.00 12.49
N TRP A 33 5.52 8.77 11.98
CA TRP A 33 4.93 9.57 10.90
C TRP A 33 4.05 10.67 11.46
N THR A 34 4.02 11.81 10.75
CA THR A 34 3.04 12.86 11.04
C THR A 34 1.64 12.37 10.66
N GLU A 35 0.62 13.04 11.20
CA GLU A 35 -0.77 12.76 10.84
C GLU A 35 -1.00 12.94 9.33
N TYR A 36 -0.45 14.01 8.75
CA TYR A 36 -0.57 14.28 7.32
C TYR A 36 0.05 13.16 6.49
N PHE A 37 1.29 12.75 6.82
CA PHE A 37 1.98 11.67 6.10
C PHE A 37 1.19 10.37 6.20
N THR A 38 0.70 10.04 7.39
CA THR A 38 -0.08 8.82 7.62
C THR A 38 -1.35 8.79 6.77
N THR A 39 -2.08 9.91 6.73
CA THR A 39 -3.29 10.03 5.90
C THR A 39 -2.99 9.79 4.43
N LYS A 40 -1.91 10.40 3.93
CA LYS A 40 -1.50 10.22 2.53
C LYS A 40 -1.04 8.80 2.23
N ALA A 41 -0.30 8.19 3.15
CA ALA A 41 0.14 6.80 2.99
C ALA A 41 -1.05 5.84 2.92
N ILE A 42 -2.07 6.05 3.74
CA ILE A 42 -3.30 5.25 3.71
C ILE A 42 -4.03 5.43 2.37
N GLU A 43 -4.09 6.65 1.85
CA GLU A 43 -4.69 6.91 0.52
C GLU A 43 -3.95 6.13 -0.57
N GLU A 44 -2.62 6.12 -0.54
CA GLU A 44 -1.81 5.39 -1.52
C GLU A 44 -1.99 3.87 -1.38
N TYR A 45 -2.14 3.37 -0.16
CA TYR A 45 -2.46 1.98 0.09
C TYR A 45 -3.82 1.61 -0.52
N LYS A 46 -4.83 2.44 -0.36
CA LYS A 46 -6.16 2.22 -0.95
C LYS A 46 -6.07 2.13 -2.47
N LYS A 47 -5.30 3.03 -3.09
CA LYS A 47 -5.08 3.01 -4.55
C LYS A 47 -4.41 1.70 -4.98
N PHE A 48 -3.38 1.28 -4.24
CA PHE A 48 -2.69 0.03 -4.51
C PHE A 48 -3.64 -1.17 -4.42
N MET A 49 -4.46 -1.23 -3.38
CA MET A 49 -5.42 -2.33 -3.19
C MET A 49 -6.49 -2.35 -4.27
N TYR A 50 -6.91 -1.18 -4.75
CA TYR A 50 -7.78 -1.09 -5.92
C TYR A 50 -7.13 -1.74 -7.14
N LEU A 51 -5.86 -1.42 -7.39
CA LEU A 51 -5.12 -2.00 -8.50
C LEU A 51 -4.96 -3.51 -8.34
N ALA A 52 -4.64 -3.97 -7.13
CA ALA A 52 -4.52 -5.41 -6.85
C ALA A 52 -5.82 -6.16 -7.10
N ALA A 53 -6.96 -5.54 -6.77
CA ALA A 53 -8.27 -6.15 -6.95
C ALA A 53 -8.71 -6.19 -8.41
N THR A 54 -8.30 -5.23 -9.22
CA THR A 54 -8.76 -5.08 -10.60
C THR A 54 -7.77 -5.57 -11.66
N SER A 55 -6.52 -5.83 -11.28
CA SER A 55 -5.50 -6.33 -12.21
C SER A 55 -5.52 -7.85 -12.33
N ASN A 56 -5.27 -8.35 -13.53
CA ASN A 56 -5.08 -9.77 -13.78
C ASN A 56 -3.63 -10.21 -13.61
N GLN A 57 -2.73 -9.25 -13.41
CA GLN A 57 -1.31 -9.50 -13.26
C GLN A 57 -0.85 -9.11 -11.87
N MET A 58 0.28 -9.66 -11.45
CA MET A 58 0.88 -9.33 -10.17
C MET A 58 1.20 -7.85 -10.06
N VAL A 59 0.86 -7.25 -8.92
CA VAL A 59 1.21 -5.87 -8.57
C VAL A 59 2.17 -5.88 -7.40
N SER A 60 2.99 -4.83 -7.29
CA SER A 60 4.00 -4.73 -6.24
C SER A 60 3.83 -3.41 -5.48
N PRO A 61 3.76 -3.44 -4.14
CA PRO A 61 3.65 -2.22 -3.36
C PRO A 61 5.01 -1.53 -3.25
N SER A 62 4.97 -0.22 -2.98
CA SER A 62 6.16 0.50 -2.53
C SER A 62 6.46 0.14 -1.07
N GLU A 63 7.63 0.53 -0.58
CA GLU A 63 8.00 0.30 0.82
C GLU A 63 6.98 0.95 1.78
N ILE A 64 6.58 2.19 1.52
CA ILE A 64 5.60 2.89 2.36
C ILE A 64 4.23 2.19 2.33
N VAL A 65 3.76 1.85 1.13
CA VAL A 65 2.47 1.14 0.97
C VAL A 65 2.50 -0.21 1.68
N ASP A 66 3.64 -0.92 1.60
CA ASP A 66 3.80 -2.22 2.26
C ASP A 66 3.72 -2.10 3.79
N ILE A 67 4.26 -1.03 4.34
CA ILE A 67 4.16 -0.76 5.79
C ILE A 67 2.69 -0.62 6.20
N VAL A 68 1.89 0.14 5.43
CA VAL A 68 0.45 0.27 5.70
C VAL A 68 -0.26 -1.07 5.56
N TRP A 69 0.09 -1.84 4.54
CA TRP A 69 -0.50 -3.16 4.28
C TRP A 69 -0.25 -4.10 5.47
N HIS A 70 1.00 -4.19 5.96
CA HIS A 70 1.34 -5.01 7.12
C HIS A 70 0.54 -4.60 8.34
N GLN A 71 0.37 -3.30 8.58
CA GLN A 71 -0.43 -2.81 9.69
C GLN A 71 -1.90 -3.23 9.54
N HIS A 72 -2.44 -3.16 8.32
CA HIS A 72 -3.83 -3.55 8.07
C HIS A 72 -4.06 -5.04 8.28
N LEU A 73 -3.08 -5.87 7.94
CA LEU A 73 -3.16 -7.32 8.17
C LEU A 73 -3.29 -7.67 9.66
N ILE A 74 -2.70 -6.86 10.55
CA ILE A 74 -2.82 -7.04 12.00
C ILE A 74 -4.24 -6.76 12.47
N PHE A 75 -4.93 -5.82 11.83
CA PHE A 75 -6.35 -5.52 12.10
C PHE A 75 -7.21 -6.45 11.27
N THR A 76 -7.22 -7.73 11.64
CA THR A 76 -7.75 -8.83 10.82
C THR A 76 -9.22 -8.65 10.40
N GLN A 77 -10.08 -8.18 11.29
CA GLN A 77 -11.49 -7.97 10.94
C GLN A 77 -11.65 -6.87 9.91
N SER A 78 -10.95 -5.74 10.10
CA SER A 78 -10.97 -4.64 9.13
C SER A 78 -10.44 -5.10 7.79
N TYR A 79 -9.36 -5.90 7.77
CA TYR A 79 -8.79 -6.43 6.54
C TYR A 79 -9.78 -7.34 5.81
N THR A 80 -10.45 -8.22 6.56
CA THR A 80 -11.47 -9.12 6.01
C THR A 80 -12.62 -8.32 5.39
N ASP A 81 -13.12 -7.32 6.09
CA ASP A 81 -14.22 -6.47 5.62
C ASP A 81 -13.80 -5.69 4.36
N PHE A 82 -12.57 -5.19 4.35
CA PHE A 82 -12.04 -4.45 3.20
C PHE A 82 -11.91 -5.34 1.97
N CYS A 83 -11.37 -6.55 2.12
CA CYS A 83 -11.28 -7.52 1.02
C CYS A 83 -12.66 -7.93 0.50
N ALA A 84 -13.66 -8.02 1.39
CA ALA A 84 -15.03 -8.29 0.97
C ALA A 84 -15.57 -7.19 0.05
N LEU A 85 -15.26 -5.91 0.34
CA LEU A 85 -15.61 -4.79 -0.53
C LEU A 85 -14.91 -4.88 -1.88
N LEU A 86 -13.66 -5.31 -1.88
CA LEU A 86 -12.88 -5.49 -3.12
C LEU A 86 -13.40 -6.64 -3.97
N GLY A 87 -14.17 -7.55 -3.37
CA GLY A 87 -14.66 -8.76 -4.04
C GLY A 87 -13.57 -9.80 -4.26
N LYS A 88 -12.43 -9.66 -3.59
CA LYS A 88 -11.26 -10.52 -3.78
C LYS A 88 -10.40 -10.52 -2.53
N LYS A 89 -9.95 -11.70 -2.12
CA LYS A 89 -8.98 -11.81 -1.02
C LYS A 89 -7.59 -11.50 -1.58
N ILE A 90 -6.96 -10.45 -1.07
CA ILE A 90 -5.61 -10.06 -1.47
C ILE A 90 -4.64 -10.66 -0.45
N GLN A 91 -3.76 -11.55 -0.93
CA GLN A 91 -2.76 -12.19 -0.09
C GLN A 91 -1.43 -11.45 -0.20
N HIS A 92 -0.81 -11.22 0.96
CA HIS A 92 0.55 -10.68 1.01
C HIS A 92 1.53 -11.83 0.90
N ILE A 93 2.33 -11.85 -0.17
CA ILE A 93 3.30 -12.91 -0.43
C ILE A 93 4.69 -12.36 -0.08
N PRO A 94 5.36 -12.91 0.95
CA PRO A 94 6.70 -12.45 1.31
C PRO A 94 7.73 -12.85 0.25
N SER A 95 8.76 -12.00 0.08
CA SER A 95 9.84 -12.26 -0.85
C SER A 95 10.78 -13.33 -0.31
N THR A 96 11.22 -14.25 -1.18
CA THR A 96 12.27 -15.24 -0.85
C THR A 96 13.65 -14.74 -1.27
N HIS A 97 13.73 -13.59 -1.94
CA HIS A 97 14.97 -12.97 -2.40
C HIS A 97 15.78 -13.80 -3.43
N ASN A 98 15.18 -14.82 -4.07
CA ASN A 98 15.87 -15.51 -5.16
C ASN A 98 15.79 -14.70 -6.46
N LYS A 99 16.68 -14.99 -7.41
CA LYS A 99 16.82 -14.20 -8.64
C LYS A 99 15.56 -14.23 -9.52
N GLU A 100 14.94 -15.40 -9.68
CA GLU A 100 13.72 -15.51 -10.49
C GLU A 100 12.58 -14.69 -9.90
N GLU A 101 12.47 -14.68 -8.59
CA GLU A 101 11.47 -13.91 -7.88
C GLU A 101 11.73 -12.41 -8.00
N GLN A 102 13.01 -11.99 -7.96
CA GLN A 102 13.38 -10.59 -8.16
C GLN A 102 12.94 -10.09 -9.52
N ASP A 103 13.10 -10.91 -10.58
CA ASP A 103 12.66 -10.56 -11.93
C ASP A 103 11.14 -10.40 -11.99
N LYS A 104 10.40 -11.28 -11.32
CA LYS A 104 8.94 -11.19 -11.22
C LYS A 104 8.50 -9.91 -10.51
N PHE A 105 9.16 -9.54 -9.42
CA PHE A 105 8.85 -8.33 -8.68
C PHE A 105 9.18 -7.08 -9.49
N LEU A 106 10.26 -7.08 -10.24
CA LEU A 106 10.61 -5.97 -11.10
C LEU A 106 9.57 -5.77 -12.21
N THR A 107 9.12 -6.85 -12.82
CA THR A 107 8.04 -6.83 -13.81
C THR A 107 6.75 -6.32 -13.20
N ALA A 108 6.42 -6.81 -11.99
CA ALA A 108 5.23 -6.38 -11.26
C ALA A 108 5.29 -4.90 -10.91
N LYS A 109 6.46 -4.40 -10.52
CA LYS A 109 6.66 -2.98 -10.21
C LYS A 109 6.41 -2.11 -11.43
N THR A 110 6.97 -2.49 -12.58
CA THR A 110 6.77 -1.77 -13.84
C THR A 110 5.29 -1.75 -14.23
N HIS A 111 4.62 -2.91 -14.12
CA HIS A 111 3.20 -3.02 -14.40
C HIS A 111 2.37 -2.15 -13.45
N THR A 112 2.70 -2.18 -12.15
CA THR A 112 1.99 -1.38 -11.14
C THR A 112 2.08 0.10 -11.46
N THR A 113 3.28 0.59 -11.82
CA THR A 113 3.47 1.99 -12.21
C THR A 113 2.58 2.34 -13.40
N ALA A 114 2.54 1.49 -14.42
CA ALA A 114 1.76 1.74 -15.63
C ALA A 114 0.25 1.83 -15.33
N ILE A 115 -0.30 0.88 -14.57
CA ILE A 115 -1.73 0.88 -14.27
C ILE A 115 -2.10 1.94 -13.24
N TYR A 116 -1.18 2.28 -12.34
CA TYR A 116 -1.40 3.40 -11.42
C TYR A 116 -1.55 4.70 -12.23
N GLU A 117 -0.62 4.99 -13.13
CA GLU A 117 -0.67 6.20 -13.95
C GLU A 117 -1.93 6.26 -14.82
N SER A 118 -2.34 5.12 -15.35
CA SER A 118 -3.55 5.02 -16.17
C SER A 118 -4.82 5.35 -15.39
N ASN A 119 -4.86 5.02 -14.09
CA ASN A 119 -6.06 5.21 -13.26
C ASN A 119 -6.03 6.49 -12.43
N PHE A 120 -4.87 6.88 -11.93
CA PHE A 120 -4.74 7.94 -10.91
C PHE A 120 -3.78 9.06 -11.29
N GLY A 121 -3.08 8.93 -12.42
CA GLY A 121 -2.04 9.87 -12.80
C GLY A 121 -0.70 9.48 -12.20
N LYS A 122 0.22 10.45 -12.14
CA LYS A 122 1.59 10.18 -11.71
C LYS A 122 1.67 9.77 -10.24
N GLN A 123 2.47 8.74 -9.95
CA GLN A 123 2.71 8.31 -8.57
C GLN A 123 3.48 9.38 -7.79
N PRO A 124 3.00 9.75 -6.59
CA PRO A 124 3.78 10.65 -5.72
C PRO A 124 5.11 9.99 -5.33
N LYS A 125 6.22 10.64 -5.66
CA LYS A 125 7.57 10.09 -5.45
C LYS A 125 7.85 9.73 -4.00
N LEU A 126 7.43 10.56 -3.06
CA LEU A 126 7.66 10.34 -1.64
C LEU A 126 7.13 8.98 -1.16
N PHE A 127 5.98 8.56 -1.69
CA PHE A 127 5.32 7.31 -1.27
C PHE A 127 5.68 6.11 -2.14
N TRP A 128 6.17 6.32 -3.36
CA TRP A 128 6.42 5.24 -4.32
C TRP A 128 7.87 4.99 -4.64
N GLU A 129 8.73 5.98 -4.46
CA GLU A 129 10.17 5.86 -4.76
C GLU A 129 11.06 5.84 -3.51
N TYR A 130 10.49 6.05 -2.31
CA TYR A 130 11.27 5.99 -1.09
C TYR A 130 11.84 4.59 -0.88
N ASN A 131 13.13 4.54 -0.50
CA ASN A 131 13.84 3.31 -0.21
C ASN A 131 14.77 3.55 0.98
N SER A 132 14.48 2.90 2.10
CA SER A 132 15.23 3.09 3.35
C SER A 132 16.69 2.66 3.22
N PHE A 133 16.98 1.63 2.43
CA PHE A 133 18.35 1.17 2.19
C PHE A 133 19.13 2.22 1.43
N ALA A 134 18.57 2.80 0.37
CA ALA A 134 19.19 3.86 -0.39
C ALA A 134 19.42 5.11 0.46
N ALA A 135 18.45 5.47 1.31
CA ALA A 135 18.58 6.59 2.23
C ALA A 135 19.73 6.37 3.23
N ALA A 136 19.86 5.15 3.76
CA ALA A 136 20.96 4.79 4.67
C ALA A 136 22.32 4.91 3.98
N LEU A 137 22.42 4.46 2.72
CA LEU A 137 23.66 4.59 1.93
C LEU A 137 24.04 6.06 1.70
N GLU A 138 23.07 6.92 1.45
CA GLU A 138 23.32 8.35 1.28
C GLU A 138 23.88 8.98 2.56
N ILE A 139 23.36 8.60 3.71
CA ILE A 139 23.85 9.06 5.01
C ILE A 139 25.31 8.62 5.21
N GLU A 140 25.65 7.37 4.88
CA GLU A 140 27.01 6.85 5.02
C GLU A 140 28.01 7.58 4.10
N LYS A 141 27.56 8.03 2.94
CA LYS A 141 28.40 8.76 1.97
C LYS A 141 28.64 10.22 2.36
N SER A 142 27.79 10.77 3.18
CA SER A 142 27.93 12.15 3.61
C SER A 142 28.79 12.27 4.86
#